data_8e10a6f449ef5b3489b88dd81b94fb4e
#
_entry.id   8e10a6f449ef5b3489b88dd81b94fb4e
#
_cell.length_a   1.000
_cell.length_b   1.000
_cell.length_c   1.000
_cell.angle_alpha   90.00
_cell.angle_beta   90.00
_cell.angle_gamma   90.00
#
_symmetry.space_group_name_H-M   'P 1'
#
loop_
_entity.id
_entity.type
_entity.pdbx_description
1 polymer ?
#
loop_
_entity_poly.entity_id
_entity_poly.type
_entity_poly.pdbx_seq_one_letter_code
_entity_poly.pdbx_strand_id
1 'polypeptide(L)'
;TDGQYRLSEAQARAILELRLHRLTGLERDKIAAELTELGEKIKDFLDILASRERKLTILKDELTEMRNEFANERRSEIQEGDFEHDIEDLIAREDMVVTVSHTGYIQRVPLSTYRAQRRGGKGRSGMATREEDFVSKLFVANTHTPVLFFSSEGMVYKMKVWRLPQGTPQSRGKALVNMLPLSEGEYITTVLPLPDEEEWPNLHVMFATSTGNVRRNSLADFVNVKSNGKIAMKLEEDRGDKLIAVQTCTDDDDILLTTHKGKCIRFRVTDVRVFTGRNSVGVRGIRLADEDEVIAMSVLFGNHVSMEERGEYLSIAGKLRREEITADSLPLELLSEERYQEILSGDQMILSVTENGYGKRTSAYEYRVTGRGGQGFANIEMSERNGDVAASFVIEEGDELMMVTNGGKVIRMPTHDIRMAGRKTQGVTLFRTAQDEEVVAVERLSNLGGDDEIEGEEGLIEGVVDAVEITDDAVPTSAEDAGDAPESDGVDSDD
;
A
#
# COMPACT_ATOMS: atom_id res chain seq x y z
N THR A 1 -69.82 -16.70 -23.87
CA THR A 1 -69.95 -15.25 -23.69
C THR A 1 -71.18 -14.80 -24.42
N ASP A 2 -72.23 -14.55 -23.68
CA ASP A 2 -73.64 -14.38 -24.10
C ASP A 2 -73.93 -12.99 -24.72
N GLY A 3 -73.14 -12.48 -25.60
CA GLY A 3 -73.51 -11.29 -26.39
C GLY A 3 -74.09 -10.07 -25.70
N GLN A 4 -74.15 -10.08 -24.35
CA GLN A 4 -74.63 -8.92 -23.57
C GLN A 4 -73.48 -8.01 -23.16
N TYR A 5 -73.46 -6.87 -23.77
CA TYR A 5 -72.55 -5.82 -23.37
C TYR A 5 -72.96 -5.21 -22.03
N ARG A 6 -72.07 -5.25 -21.01
CA ARG A 6 -72.28 -4.64 -19.71
C ARG A 6 -71.54 -3.29 -19.66
N LEU A 7 -72.29 -2.25 -19.59
CA LEU A 7 -71.73 -0.90 -19.38
C LEU A 7 -71.09 -0.79 -17.98
N SER A 8 -69.97 -0.14 -17.87
CA SER A 8 -69.41 0.26 -16.60
C SER A 8 -70.26 1.41 -16.04
N GLU A 9 -70.21 1.61 -14.72
CA GLU A 9 -70.93 2.72 -14.03
C GLU A 9 -70.61 4.06 -14.64
N ALA A 10 -69.31 4.32 -14.96
CA ALA A 10 -68.87 5.52 -15.64
C ALA A 10 -69.48 5.71 -17.04
N GLN A 11 -69.60 4.62 -17.83
CA GLN A 11 -70.20 4.65 -19.15
C GLN A 11 -71.72 4.86 -19.05
N ALA A 12 -72.40 4.24 -18.07
CA ALA A 12 -73.83 4.44 -17.84
C ALA A 12 -74.13 5.89 -17.41
N ARG A 13 -73.30 6.48 -16.55
CA ARG A 13 -73.43 7.87 -16.10
C ARG A 13 -73.20 8.83 -17.23
N ALA A 14 -72.20 8.64 -18.09
CA ALA A 14 -71.88 9.45 -19.25
C ALA A 14 -73.05 9.43 -20.28
N ILE A 15 -73.72 8.26 -20.49
CA ILE A 15 -74.91 8.16 -21.36
C ILE A 15 -76.10 8.94 -20.75
N LEU A 16 -76.34 8.86 -19.45
CA LEU A 16 -77.42 9.56 -18.79
C LEU A 16 -77.18 11.10 -18.74
N GLU A 17 -75.98 11.55 -18.76
CA GLU A 17 -75.62 12.98 -18.82
C GLU A 17 -75.63 13.57 -20.26
N LEU A 18 -75.82 12.74 -21.29
CA LEU A 18 -75.97 13.20 -22.68
C LEU A 18 -77.23 14.06 -22.83
N ARG A 19 -77.03 15.35 -23.08
CA ARG A 19 -78.16 16.25 -23.39
C ARG A 19 -78.71 15.97 -24.78
N LEU A 20 -80.08 16.04 -24.92
CA LEU A 20 -80.78 15.72 -26.15
C LEU A 20 -80.28 16.48 -27.40
N HIS A 21 -79.75 17.68 -27.23
CA HIS A 21 -79.23 18.47 -28.37
C HIS A 21 -77.88 17.95 -28.92
N ARG A 22 -77.20 17.02 -28.22
CA ARG A 22 -75.99 16.38 -28.68
C ARG A 22 -76.23 15.07 -29.46
N LEU A 23 -77.46 14.68 -29.62
CA LEU A 23 -77.83 13.45 -30.31
C LEU A 23 -78.18 13.68 -31.79
N THR A 24 -77.69 14.75 -32.41
CA THR A 24 -77.83 14.99 -33.86
C THR A 24 -76.98 13.97 -34.65
N GLY A 25 -77.49 13.58 -35.86
CA GLY A 25 -76.81 12.61 -36.72
C GLY A 25 -75.34 12.93 -36.95
N LEU A 26 -75.00 14.22 -37.08
CA LEU A 26 -73.64 14.70 -37.28
C LEU A 26 -72.71 14.44 -36.07
N GLU A 27 -73.22 14.53 -34.84
CA GLU A 27 -72.43 14.26 -33.63
C GLU A 27 -72.27 12.75 -33.41
N ARG A 28 -73.29 11.95 -33.74
CA ARG A 28 -73.15 10.51 -33.73
C ARG A 28 -72.05 10.03 -34.69
N ASP A 29 -72.00 10.61 -35.89
CA ASP A 29 -70.99 10.25 -36.88
C ASP A 29 -69.56 10.70 -36.43
N LYS A 30 -69.47 11.84 -35.73
CA LYS A 30 -68.22 12.28 -35.09
C LYS A 30 -67.75 11.30 -34.00
N ILE A 31 -68.67 10.95 -33.10
CA ILE A 31 -68.32 9.99 -32.03
C ILE A 31 -67.95 8.61 -32.63
N ALA A 32 -68.64 8.17 -33.66
CA ALA A 32 -68.28 6.94 -34.37
C ALA A 32 -66.92 7.00 -35.00
N ALA A 33 -66.59 8.15 -35.62
CA ALA A 33 -65.26 8.35 -36.22
C ALA A 33 -64.14 8.38 -35.14
N GLU A 34 -64.37 9.09 -34.02
CA GLU A 34 -63.43 9.13 -32.87
C GLU A 34 -63.25 7.75 -32.24
N LEU A 35 -64.34 6.95 -32.10
CA LEU A 35 -64.29 5.60 -31.59
C LEU A 35 -63.46 4.69 -32.52
N THR A 36 -63.66 4.84 -33.84
CA THR A 36 -62.87 4.06 -34.83
C THR A 36 -61.42 4.44 -34.75
N GLU A 37 -61.09 5.72 -34.71
CA GLU A 37 -59.70 6.21 -34.58
C GLU A 37 -59.03 5.70 -33.29
N LEU A 38 -59.74 5.78 -32.16
CA LEU A 38 -59.23 5.24 -30.88
C LEU A 38 -59.05 3.74 -30.93
N GLY A 39 -59.97 3.01 -31.55
CA GLY A 39 -59.85 1.57 -31.74
C GLY A 39 -58.66 1.16 -32.56
N GLU A 40 -58.35 1.89 -33.63
CA GLU A 40 -57.17 1.69 -34.45
C GLU A 40 -55.88 1.99 -33.68
N LYS A 41 -55.85 3.09 -32.89
CA LYS A 41 -54.70 3.41 -32.04
C LYS A 41 -54.47 2.35 -30.97
N ILE A 42 -55.51 1.85 -30.32
CA ILE A 42 -55.39 0.77 -29.32
C ILE A 42 -54.83 -0.50 -29.96
N LYS A 43 -55.34 -0.85 -31.15
CA LYS A 43 -54.86 -2.03 -31.90
C LYS A 43 -53.40 -1.89 -32.28
N ASP A 44 -52.99 -0.71 -32.72
CA ASP A 44 -51.60 -0.39 -33.07
C ASP A 44 -50.69 -0.49 -31.82
N PHE A 45 -51.10 0.09 -30.69
CA PHE A 45 -50.35 -0.02 -29.43
C PHE A 45 -50.23 -1.44 -28.92
N LEU A 46 -51.28 -2.25 -29.03
CA LEU A 46 -51.23 -3.67 -28.66
C LEU A 46 -50.26 -4.45 -29.56
N ASP A 47 -50.23 -4.14 -30.86
CA ASP A 47 -49.29 -4.76 -31.79
C ASP A 47 -47.83 -4.35 -31.47
N ILE A 48 -47.60 -3.07 -31.16
CA ILE A 48 -46.28 -2.58 -30.71
C ILE A 48 -45.87 -3.29 -29.42
N LEU A 49 -46.75 -3.47 -28.47
CA LEU A 49 -46.46 -4.17 -27.20
C LEU A 49 -46.17 -5.67 -27.40
N ALA A 50 -46.87 -6.31 -28.35
CA ALA A 50 -46.72 -7.73 -28.65
C ALA A 50 -45.43 -8.05 -29.42
N SER A 51 -45.03 -7.16 -30.33
CA SER A 51 -43.89 -7.40 -31.23
C SER A 51 -42.61 -6.69 -30.77
N ARG A 52 -41.58 -7.46 -30.45
CA ARG A 52 -40.24 -6.92 -30.16
C ARG A 52 -39.62 -6.27 -31.40
N GLU A 53 -39.82 -6.86 -32.55
CA GLU A 53 -39.27 -6.36 -33.80
C GLU A 53 -39.82 -4.98 -34.14
N ARG A 54 -41.14 -4.77 -33.98
CA ARG A 54 -41.78 -3.48 -34.24
C ARG A 54 -41.29 -2.42 -33.24
N LYS A 55 -41.10 -2.75 -31.96
CA LYS A 55 -40.49 -1.83 -31.00
C LYS A 55 -39.10 -1.38 -31.42
N LEU A 56 -38.28 -2.33 -31.88
CA LEU A 56 -36.92 -2.02 -32.31
C LEU A 56 -36.90 -1.17 -33.59
N THR A 57 -37.90 -1.38 -34.51
CA THR A 57 -38.06 -0.57 -35.71
C THR A 57 -38.40 0.87 -35.34
N ILE A 58 -39.40 1.09 -34.49
CA ILE A 58 -39.77 2.42 -33.99
C ILE A 58 -38.57 3.12 -33.34
N LEU A 59 -37.88 2.43 -32.44
CA LEU A 59 -36.69 2.97 -31.78
C LEU A 59 -35.60 3.36 -32.81
N LYS A 60 -35.39 2.51 -33.84
CA LYS A 60 -34.43 2.79 -34.91
C LYS A 60 -34.83 4.02 -35.72
N ASP A 61 -36.12 4.16 -36.02
CA ASP A 61 -36.63 5.29 -36.80
C ASP A 61 -36.50 6.58 -36.02
N GLU A 62 -36.89 6.60 -34.75
CA GLU A 62 -36.71 7.76 -33.84
C GLU A 62 -35.23 8.16 -33.70
N LEU A 63 -34.34 7.19 -33.48
CA LEU A 63 -32.90 7.45 -33.41
C LEU A 63 -32.32 7.96 -34.71
N THR A 64 -32.88 7.48 -35.85
CA THR A 64 -32.47 7.93 -37.18
C THR A 64 -32.91 9.36 -37.44
N GLU A 65 -34.12 9.71 -37.03
CA GLU A 65 -34.66 11.07 -37.10
C GLU A 65 -33.82 12.03 -36.25
N MET A 66 -33.56 11.68 -34.99
CA MET A 66 -32.68 12.44 -34.12
C MET A 66 -31.27 12.61 -34.68
N ARG A 67 -30.73 11.56 -35.27
CA ARG A 67 -29.43 11.65 -35.97
C ARG A 67 -29.50 12.63 -37.14
N ASN A 68 -30.55 12.58 -37.96
CA ASN A 68 -30.65 13.44 -39.13
C ASN A 68 -30.86 14.92 -38.76
N GLU A 69 -31.55 15.18 -37.65
CA GLU A 69 -31.79 16.53 -37.13
C GLU A 69 -30.57 17.14 -36.44
N PHE A 70 -29.85 16.34 -35.63
CA PHE A 70 -28.80 16.85 -34.76
C PHE A 70 -27.39 16.42 -35.18
N ALA A 71 -27.23 15.55 -36.20
CA ALA A 71 -25.92 15.15 -36.62
C ALA A 71 -25.15 16.31 -37.26
N ASN A 72 -24.02 16.60 -36.71
CA ASN A 72 -23.06 17.52 -37.27
C ASN A 72 -21.90 16.74 -37.90
N GLU A 73 -21.26 17.33 -38.88
CA GLU A 73 -20.00 16.80 -39.40
C GLU A 73 -18.97 16.76 -38.26
N ARG A 74 -18.17 15.71 -38.29
CA ARG A 74 -17.11 15.52 -37.32
C ARG A 74 -16.14 16.70 -37.42
N ARG A 75 -15.95 17.43 -36.31
CA ARG A 75 -14.99 18.56 -36.21
C ARG A 75 -13.54 18.10 -36.12
N SER A 76 -13.32 16.89 -35.61
CA SER A 76 -11.98 16.29 -35.50
C SER A 76 -11.73 15.40 -36.69
N GLU A 77 -10.65 15.62 -37.40
CA GLU A 77 -10.17 14.77 -38.47
C GLU A 77 -9.60 13.47 -37.89
N ILE A 78 -10.00 12.32 -38.45
CA ILE A 78 -9.34 11.07 -38.18
C ILE A 78 -8.17 10.98 -39.14
N GLN A 79 -6.99 11.23 -38.65
CA GLN A 79 -5.76 10.98 -39.38
C GLN A 79 -5.36 9.52 -39.17
N GLU A 80 -5.34 8.73 -40.23
CA GLU A 80 -4.61 7.48 -40.28
C GLU A 80 -3.12 7.84 -40.44
N GLY A 81 -2.51 8.22 -39.37
CA GLY A 81 -1.08 8.45 -39.33
C GLY A 81 -0.46 7.45 -38.36
N ASP A 82 0.67 6.89 -38.73
CA ASP A 82 1.59 6.19 -37.83
C ASP A 82 2.15 7.18 -36.77
N PHE A 83 1.26 7.77 -35.97
CA PHE A 83 1.66 8.45 -34.76
C PHE A 83 1.87 7.40 -33.68
N GLU A 84 2.97 6.68 -33.77
CA GLU A 84 3.58 5.97 -32.68
C GLU A 84 4.18 6.94 -31.63
N HIS A 85 3.60 8.12 -31.45
CA HIS A 85 3.89 8.88 -30.25
C HIS A 85 3.12 8.24 -29.11
N ASP A 86 3.80 7.37 -28.41
CA ASP A 86 3.31 6.84 -27.14
C ASP A 86 2.98 8.08 -26.27
N ILE A 87 1.85 8.03 -25.56
CA ILE A 87 1.47 9.09 -24.59
C ILE A 87 2.65 9.41 -23.69
N GLU A 88 3.54 8.46 -23.50
CA GLU A 88 4.76 8.55 -22.73
C GLU A 88 5.75 9.59 -23.28
N ASP A 89 5.85 9.76 -24.59
CA ASP A 89 6.74 10.75 -25.21
C ASP A 89 6.34 12.20 -24.90
N LEU A 90 5.06 12.39 -24.52
CA LEU A 90 4.53 13.68 -24.11
C LEU A 90 4.72 13.97 -22.61
N ILE A 91 5.15 12.98 -21.84
CA ILE A 91 5.38 13.13 -20.39
C ILE A 91 6.78 13.65 -20.16
N ALA A 92 6.88 14.79 -19.47
CA ALA A 92 8.18 15.34 -19.08
C ALA A 92 8.93 14.36 -18.16
N ARG A 93 10.23 14.21 -18.37
CA ARG A 93 11.11 13.44 -17.49
C ARG A 93 11.44 14.28 -16.26
N GLU A 94 10.82 13.93 -15.14
CA GLU A 94 11.00 14.60 -13.86
C GLU A 94 11.19 13.56 -12.77
N ASP A 95 12.00 13.90 -11.77
CA ASP A 95 12.15 13.05 -10.60
C ASP A 95 10.98 13.27 -9.64
N MET A 96 10.37 12.18 -9.26
CA MET A 96 9.18 12.13 -8.41
C MET A 96 9.50 11.44 -7.10
N VAL A 97 9.03 12.01 -6.02
CA VAL A 97 8.96 11.33 -4.73
C VAL A 97 7.67 10.52 -4.72
N VAL A 98 7.80 9.20 -4.66
CA VAL A 98 6.68 8.29 -4.52
C VAL A 98 6.56 7.88 -3.06
N THR A 99 5.38 8.09 -2.49
CA THR A 99 5.05 7.69 -1.12
C THR A 99 3.98 6.63 -1.11
N VAL A 100 4.18 5.59 -0.31
CA VAL A 100 3.20 4.51 -0.08
C VAL A 100 2.91 4.46 1.40
N SER A 101 1.63 4.47 1.78
CA SER A 101 1.24 4.30 3.18
C SER A 101 1.07 2.83 3.54
N HIS A 102 1.08 2.53 4.85
CA HIS A 102 0.86 1.19 5.38
C HIS A 102 -0.50 0.60 4.95
N THR A 103 -1.54 1.41 4.90
CA THR A 103 -2.87 0.99 4.43
C THR A 103 -3.02 0.92 2.90
N GLY A 104 -1.92 1.10 2.16
CA GLY A 104 -1.88 0.92 0.71
C GLY A 104 -2.34 2.11 -0.11
N TYR A 105 -2.27 3.34 0.42
CA TYR A 105 -2.41 4.56 -0.37
C TYR A 105 -1.09 4.91 -1.03
N ILE A 106 -1.14 5.38 -2.27
CA ILE A 106 0.03 5.76 -3.05
C ILE A 106 -0.17 7.12 -3.71
N GLN A 107 0.90 7.89 -3.79
CA GLN A 107 0.96 9.14 -4.58
C GLN A 107 2.37 9.40 -5.09
N ARG A 108 2.48 10.28 -6.08
CA ARG A 108 3.73 10.86 -6.54
C ARG A 108 3.69 12.37 -6.41
N VAL A 109 4.80 12.97 -6.03
CA VAL A 109 4.96 14.42 -5.89
C VAL A 109 6.26 14.81 -6.57
N PRO A 110 6.32 15.87 -7.40
CA PRO A 110 7.58 16.32 -8.00
C PRO A 110 8.63 16.60 -6.93
N LEU A 111 9.84 16.10 -7.11
CA LEU A 111 10.95 16.32 -6.17
C LEU A 111 11.23 17.81 -5.98
N SER A 112 11.04 18.63 -7.02
CA SER A 112 11.17 20.09 -6.99
C SER A 112 10.23 20.78 -6.00
N THR A 113 9.13 20.12 -5.60
CA THR A 113 8.19 20.63 -4.58
C THR A 113 8.82 20.59 -3.18
N TYR A 114 9.79 19.70 -2.96
CA TYR A 114 10.54 19.60 -1.72
C TYR A 114 11.77 20.50 -1.81
N ARG A 115 11.68 21.70 -1.25
CA ARG A 115 12.83 22.61 -1.16
C ARG A 115 13.82 22.06 -0.14
N ALA A 116 15.10 22.02 -0.50
CA ALA A 116 16.16 21.74 0.46
C ALA A 116 16.07 22.77 1.61
N GLN A 117 15.95 22.28 2.84
CA GLN A 117 15.96 23.11 4.04
C GLN A 117 17.37 23.15 4.60
N ARG A 118 17.74 24.29 5.19
CA ARG A 118 18.98 24.37 5.96
C ARG A 118 18.81 23.64 7.29
N ARG A 119 19.92 23.26 7.93
CA ARG A 119 19.98 22.65 9.26
C ARG A 119 19.03 23.36 10.24
N GLY A 120 18.25 22.61 11.03
CA GLY A 120 17.28 23.15 11.99
C GLY A 120 15.89 23.50 11.41
N GLY A 121 15.62 23.19 10.15
CA GLY A 121 14.29 23.34 9.55
C GLY A 121 13.28 22.33 10.15
N LYS A 122 12.04 22.77 10.37
CA LYS A 122 10.93 21.85 10.67
C LYS A 122 10.65 21.01 9.42
N GLY A 123 10.86 19.71 9.45
CA GLY A 123 10.54 18.78 8.36
C GLY A 123 9.10 18.97 7.85
N ARG A 124 8.82 18.46 6.65
CA ARG A 124 7.47 18.43 6.07
C ARG A 124 6.98 17.00 6.01
N SER A 125 5.69 16.81 6.29
CA SER A 125 5.04 15.51 6.06
C SER A 125 5.08 15.16 4.58
N GLY A 126 5.45 13.93 4.27
CA GLY A 126 5.49 13.42 2.88
C GLY A 126 4.12 13.08 2.32
N MET A 127 3.12 12.88 3.19
CA MET A 127 1.76 12.49 2.82
C MET A 127 0.82 12.75 4.01
N ALA A 128 -0.45 13.13 3.74
CA ALA A 128 -1.47 13.16 4.78
C ALA A 128 -2.02 11.76 5.00
N THR A 129 -1.94 11.26 6.21
CA THR A 129 -2.44 9.95 6.62
C THR A 129 -3.59 10.09 7.62
N ARG A 130 -4.36 9.03 7.85
CA ARG A 130 -5.31 8.94 8.97
C ARG A 130 -4.54 8.70 10.27
N GLU A 131 -5.22 8.80 11.43
CA GLU A 131 -4.60 8.60 12.75
C GLU A 131 -3.87 7.24 12.91
N GLU A 132 -4.35 6.21 12.19
CA GLU A 132 -3.82 4.84 12.23
C GLU A 132 -2.98 4.47 10.99
N ASP A 133 -2.70 5.40 10.08
CA ASP A 133 -1.96 5.17 8.84
C ASP A 133 -0.68 6.01 8.83
N PHE A 134 0.39 5.49 8.25
CA PHE A 134 1.67 6.16 8.13
C PHE A 134 2.38 5.80 6.83
N VAL A 135 3.36 6.60 6.43
CA VAL A 135 4.16 6.32 5.24
C VAL A 135 5.09 5.14 5.51
N SER A 136 4.84 4.02 4.83
CA SER A 136 5.64 2.80 4.97
C SER A 136 6.80 2.74 3.99
N LYS A 137 6.63 3.30 2.78
CA LYS A 137 7.69 3.35 1.77
C LYS A 137 7.76 4.72 1.13
N LEU A 138 8.99 5.16 0.91
CA LEU A 138 9.29 6.39 0.20
C LEU A 138 10.51 6.15 -0.67
N PHE A 139 10.42 6.48 -1.96
CA PHE A 139 11.52 6.40 -2.89
C PHE A 139 11.44 7.49 -3.94
N VAL A 140 12.58 7.83 -4.52
CA VAL A 140 12.67 8.76 -5.64
C VAL A 140 12.81 7.96 -6.93
N ALA A 141 12.01 8.27 -7.91
CA ALA A 141 12.08 7.65 -9.23
C ALA A 141 11.64 8.64 -10.31
N ASN A 142 12.20 8.47 -11.51
CA ASN A 142 11.82 9.29 -12.65
C ASN A 142 10.39 8.96 -13.10
N THR A 143 9.67 9.90 -13.70
CA THR A 143 8.33 9.71 -14.26
C THR A 143 8.23 8.49 -15.16
N HIS A 144 9.27 8.15 -15.91
CA HIS A 144 9.32 7.02 -16.85
C HIS A 144 9.73 5.69 -16.21
N THR A 145 10.23 5.72 -14.97
CA THR A 145 10.66 4.51 -14.26
C THR A 145 9.48 3.54 -14.11
N PRO A 146 9.63 2.29 -14.55
CA PRO A 146 8.65 1.25 -14.31
C PRO A 146 8.73 0.78 -12.86
N VAL A 147 7.57 0.57 -12.25
CA VAL A 147 7.43 0.04 -10.88
C VAL A 147 6.66 -1.27 -10.93
N LEU A 148 7.19 -2.29 -10.28
CA LEU A 148 6.51 -3.56 -10.07
C LEU A 148 5.82 -3.58 -8.72
N PHE A 149 4.58 -4.06 -8.72
CA PHE A 149 3.76 -4.25 -7.54
C PHE A 149 3.50 -5.74 -7.37
N PHE A 150 3.99 -6.32 -6.30
CA PHE A 150 3.81 -7.74 -6.00
C PHE A 150 2.74 -7.90 -4.93
N SER A 151 1.78 -8.78 -5.17
CA SER A 151 0.68 -9.04 -4.25
C SER A 151 0.92 -10.25 -3.36
N SER A 152 0.18 -10.32 -2.27
CA SER A 152 0.18 -11.44 -1.33
C SER A 152 -0.18 -12.79 -1.98
N GLU A 153 -0.91 -12.77 -3.09
CA GLU A 153 -1.31 -13.96 -3.84
C GLU A 153 -0.32 -14.35 -4.96
N GLY A 154 0.86 -13.73 -4.97
CA GLY A 154 1.91 -14.06 -5.92
C GLY A 154 1.69 -13.50 -7.32
N MET A 155 0.85 -12.48 -7.48
CA MET A 155 0.68 -11.75 -8.72
C MET A 155 1.68 -10.59 -8.79
N VAL A 156 2.00 -10.15 -10.01
CA VAL A 156 2.79 -8.95 -10.27
C VAL A 156 2.05 -8.05 -11.26
N TYR A 157 2.03 -6.77 -10.95
CA TYR A 157 1.52 -5.70 -11.78
C TYR A 157 2.65 -4.75 -12.12
N LYS A 158 2.63 -4.14 -13.30
CA LYS A 158 3.62 -3.16 -13.74
C LYS A 158 2.93 -1.85 -14.08
N MET A 159 3.44 -0.77 -13.53
CA MET A 159 2.96 0.57 -13.84
C MET A 159 4.14 1.55 -13.86
N LYS A 160 4.14 2.51 -14.78
CA LYS A 160 5.13 3.58 -14.78
C LYS A 160 4.76 4.66 -13.78
N VAL A 161 5.77 5.31 -13.19
CA VAL A 161 5.57 6.35 -12.16
C VAL A 161 4.60 7.44 -12.63
N TRP A 162 4.65 7.85 -13.89
CA TRP A 162 3.74 8.89 -14.40
C TRP A 162 2.26 8.51 -14.34
N ARG A 163 1.91 7.23 -14.27
CA ARG A 163 0.52 6.76 -14.11
C ARG A 163 0.04 6.79 -12.67
N LEU A 164 0.95 6.91 -11.70
CA LEU A 164 0.58 7.05 -10.30
C LEU A 164 -0.13 8.39 -10.06
N PRO A 165 -1.06 8.47 -9.11
CA PRO A 165 -1.77 9.70 -8.82
C PRO A 165 -0.79 10.80 -8.39
N GLN A 166 -0.85 11.92 -9.09
CA GLN A 166 -0.10 13.11 -8.72
C GLN A 166 -0.82 13.80 -7.55
N GLY A 167 -0.06 14.11 -6.52
CA GLY A 167 -0.55 14.75 -5.31
C GLY A 167 0.30 15.94 -4.91
N THR A 168 -0.06 16.53 -3.80
CA THR A 168 0.75 17.49 -3.04
C THR A 168 1.30 16.79 -1.80
N PRO A 169 2.35 17.31 -1.15
CA PRO A 169 2.87 16.71 0.09
C PRO A 169 1.84 16.54 1.21
N GLN A 170 0.71 17.23 1.12
CA GLN A 170 -0.39 17.18 2.09
C GLN A 170 -1.58 16.36 1.60
N SER A 171 -1.53 15.81 0.39
CA SER A 171 -2.60 14.95 -0.13
C SER A 171 -2.46 13.52 0.38
N ARG A 172 -3.57 12.79 0.36
CA ARG A 172 -3.64 11.40 0.84
C ARG A 172 -3.30 10.38 -0.24
N GLY A 173 -3.26 10.79 -1.51
CA GLY A 173 -3.10 9.86 -2.62
C GLY A 173 -4.37 9.05 -2.91
N LYS A 174 -4.20 7.91 -3.60
CA LYS A 174 -5.26 6.95 -3.95
C LYS A 174 -4.90 5.56 -3.46
N ALA A 175 -5.89 4.80 -3.05
CA ALA A 175 -5.69 3.41 -2.65
C ALA A 175 -5.29 2.54 -3.85
N LEU A 176 -4.30 1.69 -3.67
CA LEU A 176 -3.79 0.76 -4.69
C LEU A 176 -4.88 -0.19 -5.21
N VAL A 177 -5.84 -0.58 -4.37
CA VAL A 177 -6.99 -1.41 -4.75
C VAL A 177 -7.89 -0.76 -5.82
N ASN A 178 -7.84 0.56 -5.98
CA ASN A 178 -8.58 1.27 -7.02
C ASN A 178 -7.78 1.43 -8.32
N MET A 179 -6.50 1.06 -8.30
CA MET A 179 -5.59 1.23 -9.44
C MET A 179 -5.16 -0.10 -10.04
N LEU A 180 -5.13 -1.15 -9.24
CA LEU A 180 -4.74 -2.50 -9.62
C LEU A 180 -5.94 -3.43 -9.48
N PRO A 181 -6.12 -4.41 -10.36
CA PRO A 181 -7.22 -5.38 -10.31
C PRO A 181 -6.94 -6.45 -9.25
N LEU A 182 -6.95 -6.05 -7.97
CA LEU A 182 -6.73 -6.93 -6.83
C LEU A 182 -8.02 -7.69 -6.48
N SER A 183 -7.86 -8.94 -6.06
CA SER A 183 -8.94 -9.77 -5.52
C SER A 183 -9.35 -9.31 -4.10
N GLU A 184 -10.46 -9.82 -3.60
CA GLU A 184 -10.89 -9.55 -2.23
C GLU A 184 -9.89 -10.15 -1.22
N GLY A 185 -9.39 -9.33 -0.31
CA GLY A 185 -8.36 -9.75 0.67
C GLY A 185 -6.92 -9.75 0.16
N GLU A 186 -6.71 -9.52 -1.16
CA GLU A 186 -5.38 -9.38 -1.74
C GLU A 186 -4.81 -7.99 -1.44
N TYR A 187 -3.56 -7.93 -1.04
CA TYR A 187 -2.83 -6.67 -0.78
C TYR A 187 -1.45 -6.68 -1.40
N ILE A 188 -0.87 -5.51 -1.58
CA ILE A 188 0.48 -5.35 -2.14
C ILE A 188 1.51 -5.51 -1.02
N THR A 189 2.36 -6.52 -1.13
CA THR A 189 3.44 -6.80 -0.18
C THR A 189 4.71 -6.06 -0.52
N THR A 190 4.99 -5.89 -1.80
CA THR A 190 6.23 -5.24 -2.25
C THR A 190 5.97 -4.30 -3.41
N VAL A 191 6.50 -3.09 -3.29
CA VAL A 191 6.60 -2.10 -4.36
C VAL A 191 8.07 -1.97 -4.72
N LEU A 192 8.42 -2.30 -5.96
CA LEU A 192 9.79 -2.36 -6.44
C LEU A 192 9.97 -1.41 -7.64
N PRO A 193 10.57 -0.24 -7.46
CA PRO A 193 11.03 0.57 -8.58
C PRO A 193 12.15 -0.18 -9.30
N LEU A 194 12.07 -0.23 -10.62
CA LEU A 194 13.07 -0.95 -11.40
C LEU A 194 14.25 -0.01 -11.72
N PRO A 195 15.49 -0.54 -11.67
CA PRO A 195 16.65 0.20 -12.16
C PRO A 195 16.56 0.38 -13.68
N ASP A 196 17.57 0.97 -14.28
CA ASP A 196 17.65 1.14 -15.73
C ASP A 196 17.62 -0.22 -16.44
N GLU A 197 16.96 -0.25 -17.61
CA GLU A 197 16.72 -1.51 -18.33
C GLU A 197 18.02 -2.25 -18.74
N GLU A 198 19.13 -1.53 -18.84
CA GLU A 198 20.45 -2.10 -19.13
C GLU A 198 20.98 -2.98 -17.99
N GLU A 199 20.55 -2.77 -16.77
CA GLU A 199 20.98 -3.54 -15.59
C GLU A 199 20.17 -4.84 -15.41
N TRP A 200 18.99 -4.94 -15.99
CA TRP A 200 18.06 -6.06 -15.74
C TRP A 200 18.61 -7.44 -16.06
N PRO A 201 19.43 -7.66 -17.11
CA PRO A 201 20.01 -8.98 -17.39
C PRO A 201 20.93 -9.50 -16.28
N ASN A 202 21.53 -8.59 -15.50
CA ASN A 202 22.49 -8.91 -14.44
C ASN A 202 21.82 -9.05 -13.06
N LEU A 203 20.54 -8.69 -12.95
CA LEU A 203 19.80 -8.72 -11.70
C LEU A 203 18.82 -9.89 -11.65
N HIS A 204 18.71 -10.44 -10.47
CA HIS A 204 17.72 -11.45 -10.14
C HIS A 204 16.67 -10.88 -9.18
N VAL A 205 15.52 -11.52 -9.16
CA VAL A 205 14.47 -11.28 -8.20
C VAL A 205 14.32 -12.51 -7.32
N MET A 206 14.46 -12.33 -6.02
CA MET A 206 14.24 -13.35 -5.01
C MET A 206 12.86 -13.16 -4.39
N PHE A 207 12.13 -14.26 -4.28
CA PHE A 207 10.80 -14.35 -3.66
C PHE A 207 10.89 -15.19 -2.41
N ALA A 208 10.15 -14.81 -1.37
CA ALA A 208 9.97 -15.62 -0.17
C ALA A 208 8.50 -15.69 0.20
N THR A 209 8.05 -16.88 0.62
CA THR A 209 6.67 -17.13 1.04
C THR A 209 6.59 -17.45 2.53
N SER A 210 5.39 -17.31 3.10
CA SER A 210 5.12 -17.57 4.52
C SER A 210 5.46 -19.01 4.92
N THR A 211 5.27 -19.98 4.01
CA THR A 211 5.62 -21.39 4.25
C THR A 211 7.11 -21.70 4.14
N GLY A 212 7.96 -20.68 3.90
CA GLY A 212 9.40 -20.80 3.85
C GLY A 212 9.97 -21.29 2.51
N ASN A 213 9.19 -21.21 1.45
CA ASN A 213 9.68 -21.46 0.10
C ASN A 213 10.32 -20.18 -0.47
N VAL A 214 11.35 -20.38 -1.28
CA VAL A 214 12.04 -19.30 -1.98
C VAL A 214 12.18 -19.63 -3.46
N ARG A 215 12.25 -18.57 -4.26
CA ARG A 215 12.38 -18.69 -5.69
C ARG A 215 13.18 -17.54 -6.25
N ARG A 216 14.02 -17.84 -7.25
CA ARG A 216 14.85 -16.87 -7.93
C ARG A 216 14.55 -16.86 -9.43
N ASN A 217 14.26 -15.69 -9.97
CA ASN A 217 14.09 -15.47 -11.41
C ASN A 217 15.04 -14.37 -11.90
N SER A 218 15.30 -14.34 -13.20
CA SER A 218 15.90 -13.16 -13.81
C SER A 218 14.92 -11.98 -13.76
N LEU A 219 15.38 -10.77 -13.47
CA LEU A 219 14.57 -9.58 -13.52
C LEU A 219 13.99 -9.34 -14.93
N ALA A 220 14.71 -9.77 -15.98
CA ALA A 220 14.26 -9.71 -17.36
C ALA A 220 12.95 -10.47 -17.64
N ASP A 221 12.59 -11.48 -16.80
CA ASP A 221 11.30 -12.19 -16.92
C ASP A 221 10.09 -11.29 -16.67
N PHE A 222 10.29 -10.13 -16.05
CA PHE A 222 9.25 -9.16 -15.66
C PHE A 222 9.17 -7.93 -16.56
N VAL A 223 9.91 -7.90 -17.67
CA VAL A 223 9.85 -6.81 -18.68
C VAL A 223 8.42 -6.67 -19.21
N ASN A 224 7.82 -7.79 -19.62
CA ASN A 224 6.50 -7.82 -20.24
C ASN A 224 5.42 -8.28 -19.23
N VAL A 225 4.96 -7.35 -18.40
CA VAL A 225 3.80 -7.53 -17.50
C VAL A 225 2.63 -6.73 -18.06
N LYS A 226 1.50 -7.43 -18.33
CA LYS A 226 0.27 -6.79 -18.84
C LYS A 226 -0.44 -6.05 -17.72
N SER A 227 -1.34 -5.14 -18.09
CA SER A 227 -2.12 -4.32 -17.14
C SER A 227 -3.01 -5.13 -16.19
N ASN A 228 -3.46 -6.32 -16.60
CA ASN A 228 -4.24 -7.24 -15.78
C ASN A 228 -3.38 -8.12 -14.85
N GLY A 229 -2.08 -7.84 -14.77
CA GLY A 229 -1.14 -8.59 -13.96
C GLY A 229 -0.66 -9.89 -14.60
N LYS A 230 0.24 -10.55 -13.91
CA LYS A 230 0.88 -11.80 -14.31
C LYS A 230 1.26 -12.58 -13.06
N ILE A 231 1.18 -13.91 -13.11
CA ILE A 231 1.68 -14.73 -12.02
C ILE A 231 3.19 -14.53 -11.91
N ALA A 232 3.65 -14.06 -10.76
CA ALA A 232 5.06 -13.95 -10.42
C ALA A 232 5.57 -15.25 -9.80
N MET A 233 4.81 -15.84 -8.89
CA MET A 233 5.12 -17.08 -8.22
C MET A 233 3.82 -17.83 -7.92
N LYS A 234 3.82 -19.16 -8.13
CA LYS A 234 2.70 -20.00 -7.66
C LYS A 234 2.86 -20.25 -6.16
N LEU A 235 1.77 -20.13 -5.42
CA LEU A 235 1.72 -20.36 -3.98
C LEU A 235 1.07 -21.73 -3.68
N GLU A 236 1.31 -22.27 -2.48
CA GLU A 236 0.67 -23.48 -1.97
C GLU A 236 -0.67 -23.10 -1.31
N GLU A 237 -1.72 -22.95 -2.12
CA GLU A 237 -3.06 -22.51 -1.67
C GLU A 237 -3.62 -23.38 -0.55
N ASP A 238 -3.40 -24.71 -0.62
CA ASP A 238 -3.87 -25.67 0.39
C ASP A 238 -3.29 -25.41 1.79
N ARG A 239 -2.21 -24.64 1.88
CA ARG A 239 -1.52 -24.28 3.12
C ARG A 239 -1.73 -22.82 3.54
N GLY A 240 -2.53 -22.07 2.81
CA GLY A 240 -2.69 -20.63 3.04
C GLY A 240 -1.41 -19.84 2.82
N ASP A 241 -0.53 -20.32 1.92
CA ASP A 241 0.75 -19.69 1.63
C ASP A 241 0.57 -18.29 1.03
N LYS A 242 1.39 -17.35 1.47
CA LYS A 242 1.37 -15.96 0.99
C LYS A 242 2.77 -15.53 0.57
N LEU A 243 2.83 -14.69 -0.43
CA LEU A 243 4.07 -14.01 -0.78
C LEU A 243 4.39 -12.95 0.29
N ILE A 244 5.52 -13.07 0.96
CA ILE A 244 5.91 -12.17 2.06
C ILE A 244 6.82 -11.06 1.57
N ALA A 245 7.84 -11.39 0.77
CA ALA A 245 8.80 -10.42 0.32
C ALA A 245 9.34 -10.74 -1.07
N VAL A 246 9.66 -9.67 -1.80
CA VAL A 246 10.32 -9.72 -3.10
C VAL A 246 11.42 -8.67 -3.12
N GLN A 247 12.65 -9.07 -3.41
CA GLN A 247 13.80 -8.16 -3.48
C GLN A 247 14.69 -8.50 -4.67
N THR A 248 15.35 -7.49 -5.22
CA THR A 248 16.42 -7.70 -6.22
C THR A 248 17.67 -8.17 -5.53
N CYS A 249 18.41 -9.03 -6.20
CA CYS A 249 19.68 -9.56 -5.72
C CYS A 249 20.63 -9.90 -6.88
N THR A 250 21.90 -10.01 -6.56
CA THR A 250 22.97 -10.49 -7.44
C THR A 250 23.42 -11.88 -7.04
N ASP A 251 24.33 -12.47 -7.80
CA ASP A 251 24.91 -13.79 -7.48
C ASP A 251 25.84 -13.75 -6.26
N ASP A 252 26.35 -12.57 -5.93
CA ASP A 252 27.27 -12.35 -4.82
C ASP A 252 26.57 -12.14 -3.47
N ASP A 253 25.25 -12.00 -3.47
CA ASP A 253 24.48 -11.74 -2.27
C ASP A 253 24.11 -12.99 -1.49
N ASP A 254 23.72 -12.79 -0.23
CA ASP A 254 23.14 -13.79 0.65
C ASP A 254 21.68 -13.43 0.98
N ILE A 255 20.88 -14.46 1.23
CA ILE A 255 19.49 -14.31 1.68
C ILE A 255 19.40 -14.68 3.15
N LEU A 256 18.79 -13.81 3.94
CA LEU A 256 18.40 -14.07 5.31
C LEU A 256 16.88 -14.16 5.39
N LEU A 257 16.36 -15.32 5.80
CA LEU A 257 14.97 -15.52 6.16
C LEU A 257 14.82 -15.46 7.68
N THR A 258 13.81 -14.80 8.15
CA THR A 258 13.45 -14.74 9.58
C THR A 258 12.04 -15.22 9.79
N THR A 259 11.82 -16.02 10.84
CA THR A 259 10.52 -16.59 11.18
C THR A 259 9.88 -15.91 12.38
N HIS A 260 8.57 -16.03 12.49
CA HIS A 260 7.75 -15.52 13.57
C HIS A 260 8.22 -16.03 14.94
N LYS A 261 8.55 -17.32 15.04
CA LYS A 261 9.07 -17.94 16.27
C LYS A 261 10.55 -17.69 16.52
N GLY A 262 11.14 -16.64 15.92
CA GLY A 262 12.49 -16.17 16.22
C GLY A 262 13.62 -17.01 15.65
N LYS A 263 13.37 -17.87 14.67
CA LYS A 263 14.40 -18.57 13.90
C LYS A 263 14.85 -17.75 12.71
N CYS A 264 16.03 -18.04 12.20
CA CYS A 264 16.52 -17.48 10.94
C CYS A 264 17.45 -18.45 10.23
N ILE A 265 17.61 -18.26 8.93
CA ILE A 265 18.58 -18.98 8.10
C ILE A 265 19.21 -18.02 7.11
N ARG A 266 20.54 -18.08 6.95
CA ARG A 266 21.28 -17.34 5.93
C ARG A 266 21.91 -18.32 4.96
N PHE A 267 21.70 -18.09 3.67
CA PHE A 267 22.25 -18.91 2.58
C PHE A 267 22.58 -18.03 1.38
N ARG A 268 23.45 -18.52 0.50
CA ARG A 268 23.85 -17.79 -0.71
C ARG A 268 22.70 -17.72 -1.71
N VAL A 269 22.59 -16.62 -2.43
CA VAL A 269 21.63 -16.48 -3.55
C VAL A 269 21.82 -17.60 -4.56
N THR A 270 23.08 -18.02 -4.82
CA THR A 270 23.42 -19.10 -5.75
C THR A 270 22.96 -20.49 -5.33
N ASP A 271 22.64 -20.71 -4.05
CA ASP A 271 22.02 -21.96 -3.58
C ASP A 271 20.60 -22.14 -4.13
N VAL A 272 19.97 -21.07 -4.60
CA VAL A 272 18.69 -21.09 -5.28
C VAL A 272 18.91 -20.99 -6.78
N ARG A 273 18.59 -22.05 -7.52
CA ARG A 273 18.69 -22.03 -8.98
C ARG A 273 17.83 -20.93 -9.59
N VAL A 274 18.25 -20.39 -10.72
CA VAL A 274 17.41 -19.50 -11.52
C VAL A 274 16.29 -20.31 -12.18
N PHE A 275 15.05 -19.92 -11.96
CA PHE A 275 13.89 -20.54 -12.59
C PHE A 275 13.56 -19.83 -13.89
N THR A 276 13.39 -20.58 -14.97
CA THR A 276 13.03 -20.05 -16.29
C THR A 276 11.54 -19.78 -16.44
N GLY A 277 10.70 -20.36 -15.59
CA GLY A 277 9.26 -20.16 -15.61
C GLY A 277 8.75 -19.59 -14.29
N ARG A 278 7.49 -19.14 -14.23
CA ARG A 278 6.88 -18.49 -13.06
C ARG A 278 5.84 -19.35 -12.34
N ASN A 279 5.49 -20.51 -12.88
CA ASN A 279 4.40 -21.36 -12.41
C ASN A 279 4.84 -22.43 -11.41
N SER A 280 5.90 -22.21 -10.63
CA SER A 280 6.35 -23.15 -9.60
C SER A 280 6.33 -22.49 -8.23
N VAL A 281 6.18 -23.28 -7.19
CA VAL A 281 6.25 -22.87 -5.77
C VAL A 281 7.68 -22.61 -5.29
N GLY A 282 8.69 -22.77 -6.15
CA GLY A 282 10.08 -22.58 -5.76
C GLY A 282 10.70 -23.80 -5.08
N VAL A 283 11.62 -23.53 -4.18
CA VAL A 283 12.35 -24.53 -3.37
C VAL A 283 12.34 -24.11 -1.91
N ARG A 284 12.51 -25.08 -1.02
CA ARG A 284 12.54 -24.81 0.42
C ARG A 284 13.73 -23.94 0.78
N GLY A 285 13.50 -22.77 1.35
CA GLY A 285 14.48 -21.87 1.93
C GLY A 285 14.81 -22.24 3.37
N ILE A 286 13.78 -22.42 4.20
CA ILE A 286 13.88 -22.84 5.59
C ILE A 286 12.88 -23.96 5.88
N ARG A 287 13.22 -24.84 6.83
CA ARG A 287 12.29 -25.83 7.39
C ARG A 287 11.67 -25.25 8.64
N LEU A 288 10.41 -24.94 8.56
CA LEU A 288 9.63 -24.40 9.69
C LEU A 288 9.26 -25.49 10.70
N ALA A 289 9.07 -25.09 11.94
CA ALA A 289 8.38 -25.86 12.96
C ALA A 289 6.86 -25.75 12.75
N ASP A 290 6.09 -26.52 13.53
CA ASP A 290 4.63 -26.41 13.50
C ASP A 290 4.22 -25.00 13.99
N GLU A 291 3.24 -24.41 13.36
CA GLU A 291 2.71 -23.06 13.65
C GLU A 291 3.74 -21.93 13.53
N ASP A 292 4.85 -22.14 12.81
CA ASP A 292 5.83 -21.11 12.50
C ASP A 292 5.71 -20.67 11.04
N GLU A 293 5.99 -19.42 10.78
CA GLU A 293 5.97 -18.86 9.43
C GLU A 293 7.14 -17.90 9.19
N VAL A 294 7.53 -17.75 7.93
CA VAL A 294 8.48 -16.72 7.53
C VAL A 294 7.77 -15.38 7.47
N ILE A 295 8.31 -14.41 8.20
CA ILE A 295 7.77 -13.04 8.25
C ILE A 295 8.61 -12.04 7.46
N ALA A 296 9.89 -12.34 7.23
CA ALA A 296 10.79 -11.41 6.56
C ALA A 296 11.86 -12.13 5.75
N MET A 297 12.27 -11.47 4.67
CA MET A 297 13.44 -11.80 3.86
C MET A 297 14.29 -10.54 3.71
N SER A 298 15.60 -10.66 3.94
CA SER A 298 16.57 -9.61 3.68
C SER A 298 17.65 -10.12 2.73
N VAL A 299 18.08 -9.26 1.82
CA VAL A 299 19.27 -9.47 0.98
C VAL A 299 20.45 -8.83 1.70
N LEU A 300 21.48 -9.61 1.93
CA LEU A 300 22.70 -9.19 2.59
C LEU A 300 23.85 -9.24 1.59
N PHE A 301 24.80 -8.33 1.73
CA PHE A 301 26.03 -8.42 0.95
C PHE A 301 26.75 -9.71 1.26
N GLY A 302 27.09 -10.46 0.23
CA GLY A 302 27.87 -11.69 0.34
C GLY A 302 29.33 -11.33 0.54
N ASN A 303 29.70 -11.10 1.78
CA ASN A 303 31.10 -10.88 2.13
C ASN A 303 31.84 -12.20 2.21
N HIS A 304 32.88 -12.35 1.39
CA HIS A 304 33.79 -13.48 1.43
C HIS A 304 34.75 -13.39 2.62
N VAL A 305 34.16 -13.39 3.84
CA VAL A 305 34.91 -13.36 5.10
C VAL A 305 35.01 -14.77 5.63
N SER A 306 36.22 -15.22 5.93
CA SER A 306 36.46 -16.56 6.50
C SER A 306 35.86 -16.66 7.92
N MET A 307 35.76 -17.88 8.43
CA MET A 307 35.19 -18.11 9.76
C MET A 307 36.08 -17.53 10.85
N GLU A 308 37.39 -17.58 10.64
CA GLU A 308 38.40 -17.04 11.53
C GLU A 308 38.38 -15.49 11.53
N GLU A 309 38.44 -14.85 10.35
CA GLU A 309 38.35 -13.38 10.22
C GLU A 309 37.08 -12.83 10.87
N ARG A 310 35.92 -13.48 10.60
CA ARG A 310 34.66 -13.12 11.20
C ARG A 310 34.68 -13.24 12.74
N GLY A 311 35.31 -14.32 13.25
CA GLY A 311 35.43 -14.55 14.69
C GLY A 311 36.24 -13.46 15.37
N GLU A 312 37.38 -13.08 14.79
CA GLU A 312 38.21 -11.99 15.29
C GLU A 312 37.50 -10.64 15.23
N TYR A 313 36.88 -10.31 14.07
CA TYR A 313 36.10 -9.09 13.91
C TYR A 313 35.02 -8.94 14.99
N LEU A 314 34.18 -9.97 15.16
CA LEU A 314 33.11 -9.94 16.17
C LEU A 314 33.62 -9.86 17.61
N SER A 315 34.78 -10.47 17.88
CA SER A 315 35.45 -10.38 19.18
C SER A 315 35.89 -8.94 19.48
N ILE A 316 36.57 -8.32 18.51
CA ILE A 316 37.05 -6.92 18.60
C ILE A 316 35.86 -5.96 18.73
N ALA A 317 34.86 -6.09 17.85
CA ALA A 317 33.65 -5.28 17.90
C ALA A 317 32.89 -5.43 19.23
N GLY A 318 32.93 -6.64 19.82
CA GLY A 318 32.39 -6.90 21.18
C GLY A 318 33.17 -6.20 22.29
N LYS A 319 34.50 -6.18 22.22
CA LYS A 319 35.38 -5.50 23.18
C LYS A 319 35.25 -3.98 23.09
N LEU A 320 35.18 -3.42 21.86
CA LEU A 320 34.93 -1.99 21.62
C LEU A 320 33.60 -1.55 22.25
N ARG A 321 32.54 -2.30 22.05
CA ARG A 321 31.22 -2.00 22.62
C ARG A 321 31.17 -2.06 24.17
N ARG A 322 32.04 -2.83 24.79
CA ARG A 322 32.18 -2.90 26.26
C ARG A 322 33.20 -1.92 26.82
N GLU A 323 33.78 -1.09 25.94
CA GLU A 323 34.84 -0.12 26.28
C GLU A 323 36.09 -0.79 26.88
N GLU A 324 36.29 -2.08 26.58
CA GLU A 324 37.47 -2.83 26.99
C GLU A 324 38.73 -2.45 26.20
N ILE A 325 38.54 -1.93 25.01
CA ILE A 325 39.58 -1.44 24.08
C ILE A 325 39.12 -0.15 23.40
N THR A 326 40.06 0.62 22.88
CA THR A 326 39.80 1.82 22.08
C THR A 326 40.04 1.55 20.59
N ALA A 327 39.43 2.37 19.72
CA ALA A 327 39.59 2.26 18.27
C ALA A 327 41.05 2.46 17.82
N ASP A 328 41.86 3.21 18.59
CA ASP A 328 43.26 3.47 18.30
C ASP A 328 44.20 2.27 18.67
N SER A 329 43.67 1.26 19.37
CA SER A 329 44.46 0.13 19.83
C SER A 329 43.69 -1.17 19.64
N LEU A 330 43.53 -1.58 18.39
CA LEU A 330 42.86 -2.83 18.03
C LEU A 330 43.80 -4.02 18.23
N PRO A 331 43.42 -5.07 18.98
CA PRO A 331 44.20 -6.28 19.13
C PRO A 331 44.02 -7.20 17.92
N LEU A 332 44.58 -6.81 16.77
CA LEU A 332 44.54 -7.58 15.54
C LEU A 332 45.57 -8.71 15.57
N GLU A 333 45.15 -9.94 15.36
CA GLU A 333 46.00 -11.14 15.33
C GLU A 333 46.06 -11.76 13.91
N LEU A 334 44.89 -11.89 13.26
CA LEU A 334 44.73 -12.47 11.94
C LEU A 334 44.45 -11.39 10.89
N LEU A 335 43.70 -10.37 11.26
CA LEU A 335 43.28 -9.28 10.37
C LEU A 335 44.37 -8.22 10.27
N SER A 336 44.66 -7.75 9.05
CA SER A 336 45.33 -6.46 8.89
C SER A 336 44.32 -5.31 9.18
N GLU A 337 44.84 -4.13 9.47
CA GLU A 337 44.01 -2.96 9.72
C GLU A 337 43.12 -2.63 8.50
N GLU A 338 43.69 -2.70 7.28
CA GLU A 338 42.95 -2.50 6.03
C GLU A 338 41.82 -3.51 5.88
N ARG A 339 42.11 -4.79 6.17
CA ARG A 339 41.10 -5.85 6.09
C ARG A 339 40.02 -5.69 7.14
N TYR A 340 40.39 -5.26 8.34
CA TYR A 340 39.42 -4.93 9.40
C TYR A 340 38.47 -3.80 8.96
N GLN A 341 39.00 -2.73 8.37
CA GLN A 341 38.21 -1.61 7.85
C GLN A 341 37.29 -2.04 6.69
N GLU A 342 37.77 -2.91 5.82
CA GLU A 342 36.96 -3.49 4.72
C GLU A 342 35.77 -4.28 5.31
N ILE A 343 36.01 -5.14 6.30
CA ILE A 343 34.96 -5.91 6.96
C ILE A 343 33.99 -4.98 7.71
N LEU A 344 34.50 -3.97 8.39
CA LEU A 344 33.69 -2.98 9.12
C LEU A 344 32.77 -2.20 8.17
N SER A 345 33.30 -1.75 7.01
CA SER A 345 32.52 -1.01 6.00
C SER A 345 31.43 -1.88 5.35
N GLY A 346 31.63 -3.19 5.30
CA GLY A 346 30.68 -4.16 4.78
C GLY A 346 29.70 -4.71 5.81
N ASP A 347 29.79 -4.30 7.08
CA ASP A 347 28.89 -4.82 8.13
C ASP A 347 27.51 -4.15 8.05
N GLN A 348 26.51 -4.97 7.76
CA GLN A 348 25.12 -4.56 7.74
C GLN A 348 24.46 -4.86 9.10
N MET A 349 23.62 -3.96 9.54
CA MET A 349 22.90 -4.14 10.81
C MET A 349 21.50 -4.70 10.55
N ILE A 350 21.16 -5.75 11.25
CA ILE A 350 19.85 -6.37 11.22
C ILE A 350 19.12 -5.98 12.49
N LEU A 351 18.00 -5.28 12.30
CA LEU A 351 17.04 -5.00 13.34
C LEU A 351 16.11 -6.21 13.51
N SER A 352 15.79 -6.55 14.74
CA SER A 352 14.69 -7.48 15.05
C SER A 352 13.85 -6.87 16.16
N VAL A 353 12.54 -6.81 15.95
CA VAL A 353 11.53 -6.29 16.87
C VAL A 353 10.52 -7.38 17.15
N THR A 354 10.07 -7.49 18.40
CA THR A 354 9.07 -8.46 18.84
C THR A 354 7.74 -7.80 19.17
N GLU A 355 6.67 -8.58 19.21
CA GLU A 355 5.30 -8.15 19.46
C GLU A 355 5.13 -7.38 20.79
N ASN A 356 5.87 -7.76 21.82
CA ASN A 356 5.83 -7.07 23.12
C ASN A 356 6.76 -5.84 23.16
N GLY A 357 7.19 -5.32 21.99
CA GLY A 357 7.94 -4.08 21.88
C GLY A 357 9.41 -4.17 22.32
N TYR A 358 10.02 -5.35 22.32
CA TYR A 358 11.45 -5.53 22.50
C TYR A 358 12.16 -5.58 21.16
N GLY A 359 13.41 -5.14 21.13
CA GLY A 359 14.19 -5.22 19.90
C GLY A 359 15.68 -5.03 20.12
N LYS A 360 16.44 -5.24 19.07
CA LYS A 360 17.90 -5.10 19.05
C LYS A 360 18.41 -4.92 17.64
N ARG A 361 19.62 -4.35 17.53
CA ARG A 361 20.42 -4.37 16.32
C ARG A 361 21.49 -5.46 16.44
N THR A 362 21.69 -6.23 15.39
CA THR A 362 22.69 -7.31 15.38
C THR A 362 23.49 -7.23 14.07
N SER A 363 24.82 -7.33 14.16
CA SER A 363 25.70 -7.39 12.99
C SER A 363 25.32 -8.58 12.09
N ALA A 364 25.31 -8.37 10.79
CA ALA A 364 25.08 -9.43 9.79
C ALA A 364 26.13 -10.55 9.89
N TYR A 365 27.31 -10.27 10.40
CA TYR A 365 28.34 -11.27 10.64
C TYR A 365 28.01 -12.25 11.77
N GLU A 366 27.08 -11.94 12.66
CA GLU A 366 26.55 -12.89 13.64
C GLU A 366 25.77 -14.05 12.97
N TYR A 367 25.27 -13.86 11.76
CA TYR A 367 24.46 -14.82 11.01
C TYR A 367 25.37 -15.63 10.07
N ARG A 368 25.70 -16.85 10.49
CA ARG A 368 26.53 -17.74 9.67
C ARG A 368 25.81 -18.14 8.38
N VAL A 369 26.54 -18.20 7.28
CA VAL A 369 26.05 -18.75 6.01
C VAL A 369 25.94 -20.28 6.15
N THR A 370 24.80 -20.84 5.76
CA THR A 370 24.52 -22.28 5.78
C THR A 370 23.85 -22.69 4.47
N GLY A 371 23.70 -23.96 4.21
CA GLY A 371 22.87 -24.42 3.10
C GLY A 371 21.40 -24.13 3.37
N ARG A 372 20.61 -23.83 2.31
CA ARG A 372 19.17 -23.61 2.41
C ARG A 372 18.42 -24.87 2.85
N GLY A 373 17.18 -24.69 3.33
CA GLY A 373 16.24 -25.78 3.67
C GLY A 373 16.51 -26.46 5.02
N GLY A 374 17.48 -25.94 5.80
CA GLY A 374 17.72 -26.36 7.20
C GLY A 374 16.68 -25.79 8.16
N GLN A 375 16.74 -26.21 9.45
CA GLN A 375 15.87 -25.69 10.51
C GLN A 375 16.26 -24.27 10.98
N GLY A 376 17.36 -23.71 10.46
CA GLY A 376 17.87 -22.43 10.89
C GLY A 376 18.45 -22.44 12.30
N PHE A 377 18.64 -21.26 12.83
CA PHE A 377 19.17 -21.01 14.17
C PHE A 377 18.45 -19.79 14.79
N ALA A 378 18.66 -19.55 16.09
CA ALA A 378 17.98 -18.45 16.76
C ALA A 378 18.45 -17.08 16.21
N ASN A 379 17.50 -16.24 15.82
CA ASN A 379 17.68 -14.83 15.51
C ASN A 379 17.65 -14.00 16.80
N ILE A 380 16.64 -14.24 17.63
CA ILE A 380 16.45 -13.60 18.92
C ILE A 380 16.08 -14.67 19.93
N GLU A 381 16.44 -14.48 21.20
CA GLU A 381 16.03 -15.36 22.29
C GLU A 381 14.57 -15.07 22.64
N MET A 382 13.72 -16.06 22.45
CA MET A 382 12.27 -15.94 22.66
C MET A 382 11.93 -16.25 24.13
N SER A 383 10.98 -15.50 24.69
CA SER A 383 10.43 -15.73 26.02
C SER A 383 9.03 -15.13 26.11
N GLU A 384 8.25 -15.51 27.11
CA GLU A 384 6.93 -14.91 27.37
C GLU A 384 7.01 -13.38 27.53
N ARG A 385 8.18 -12.86 27.91
CA ARG A 385 8.40 -11.44 28.13
C ARG A 385 8.41 -10.65 26.82
N ASN A 386 9.08 -11.15 25.78
CA ASN A 386 9.26 -10.40 24.54
C ASN A 386 8.29 -10.80 23.42
N GLY A 387 7.56 -11.92 23.55
CA GLY A 387 6.60 -12.36 22.54
C GLY A 387 7.27 -12.86 21.25
N ASP A 388 6.49 -13.08 20.21
CA ASP A 388 6.98 -13.51 18.90
C ASP A 388 7.61 -12.36 18.11
N VAL A 389 8.26 -12.64 17.00
CA VAL A 389 8.94 -11.60 16.19
C VAL A 389 7.93 -10.91 15.27
N ALA A 390 7.76 -9.60 15.44
CA ALA A 390 6.90 -8.78 14.61
C ALA A 390 7.59 -8.35 13.30
N ALA A 391 8.91 -8.05 13.36
CA ALA A 391 9.65 -7.62 12.18
C ALA A 391 11.15 -7.90 12.27
N SER A 392 11.79 -8.11 11.11
CA SER A 392 13.25 -8.22 11.00
C SER A 392 13.72 -7.76 9.62
N PHE A 393 14.60 -6.76 9.56
CA PHE A 393 15.12 -6.21 8.29
C PHE A 393 16.45 -5.51 8.49
N VAL A 394 17.14 -5.25 7.38
CA VAL A 394 18.39 -4.48 7.37
C VAL A 394 18.11 -3.01 7.59
N ILE A 395 18.90 -2.39 8.44
CA ILE A 395 18.89 -0.95 8.70
C ILE A 395 20.24 -0.34 8.35
N GLU A 396 20.20 0.94 7.99
CA GLU A 396 21.38 1.78 7.75
C GLU A 396 21.56 2.80 8.87
N GLU A 397 22.75 3.37 8.94
CA GLU A 397 23.03 4.47 9.86
C GLU A 397 22.21 5.70 9.46
N GLY A 398 21.57 6.34 10.43
CA GLY A 398 20.66 7.46 10.18
C GLY A 398 19.21 7.09 9.89
N ASP A 399 18.87 5.81 9.74
CA ASP A 399 17.48 5.38 9.63
C ASP A 399 16.70 5.64 10.92
N GLU A 400 15.40 5.79 10.77
CA GLU A 400 14.45 5.83 11.87
C GLU A 400 13.46 4.66 11.76
N LEU A 401 12.83 4.34 12.85
CA LEU A 401 11.76 3.35 12.92
C LEU A 401 10.43 3.99 13.23
N MET A 402 9.41 3.47 12.58
CA MET A 402 8.03 3.65 12.96
C MET A 402 7.47 2.31 13.43
N MET A 403 6.94 2.26 14.64
CA MET A 403 6.28 1.07 15.19
C MET A 403 4.83 1.41 15.51
N VAL A 404 3.93 0.48 15.20
CA VAL A 404 2.48 0.63 15.43
C VAL A 404 1.98 -0.59 16.20
N THR A 405 1.10 -0.36 17.16
CA THR A 405 0.43 -1.41 17.92
C THR A 405 -0.98 -1.68 17.43
N ASN A 406 -1.54 -2.85 17.75
CA ASN A 406 -2.95 -3.19 17.49
C ASN A 406 -3.92 -2.25 18.25
N GLY A 407 -3.46 -1.54 19.29
CA GLY A 407 -4.19 -0.49 19.99
C GLY A 407 -4.13 0.89 19.30
N GLY A 408 -3.50 0.99 18.11
CA GLY A 408 -3.38 2.25 17.35
C GLY A 408 -2.32 3.22 17.88
N LYS A 409 -1.47 2.81 18.83
CA LYS A 409 -0.36 3.64 19.28
C LYS A 409 0.79 3.59 18.30
N VAL A 410 1.39 4.74 18.03
CA VAL A 410 2.52 4.89 17.13
C VAL A 410 3.71 5.50 17.87
N ILE A 411 4.90 4.95 17.64
CA ILE A 411 6.16 5.51 18.10
C ILE A 411 7.13 5.66 16.93
N ARG A 412 7.86 6.76 16.90
CA ARG A 412 8.99 6.99 15.99
C ARG A 412 10.26 7.15 16.81
N MET A 413 11.31 6.47 16.38
CA MET A 413 12.60 6.54 17.07
C MET A 413 13.76 6.34 16.10
N PRO A 414 14.93 6.95 16.36
CA PRO A 414 16.11 6.71 15.55
C PRO A 414 16.69 5.32 15.84
N THR A 415 17.24 4.69 14.78
CA THR A 415 17.80 3.32 14.91
C THR A 415 19.05 3.29 15.78
N HIS A 416 19.82 4.39 15.86
CA HIS A 416 21.05 4.45 16.64
C HIS A 416 20.82 4.32 18.16
N ASP A 417 19.64 4.69 18.66
CA ASP A 417 19.26 4.52 20.07
C ASP A 417 19.05 3.05 20.46
N ILE A 418 18.90 2.17 19.49
CA ILE A 418 18.66 0.76 19.72
C ILE A 418 19.98 0.07 20.02
N ARG A 419 20.02 -0.62 21.15
CA ARG A 419 21.22 -1.34 21.57
C ARG A 419 21.64 -2.40 20.56
N MET A 420 22.92 -2.37 20.20
CA MET A 420 23.56 -3.44 19.45
C MET A 420 23.81 -4.64 20.38
N ALA A 421 23.33 -5.82 19.99
CA ALA A 421 23.44 -7.03 20.81
C ALA A 421 23.60 -8.28 19.93
N GLY A 422 24.18 -9.32 20.49
CA GLY A 422 24.32 -10.61 19.80
C GLY A 422 22.98 -11.33 19.63
N ARG A 423 22.93 -12.31 18.70
CA ARG A 423 21.73 -13.06 18.36
C ARG A 423 21.03 -13.74 19.54
N LYS A 424 21.79 -14.32 20.47
CA LYS A 424 21.26 -15.03 21.63
C LYS A 424 20.87 -14.09 22.79
N THR A 425 20.20 -13.01 22.50
CA THR A 425 19.69 -12.05 23.49
C THR A 425 18.23 -11.75 23.22
N GLN A 426 17.50 -11.37 24.26
CA GLN A 426 16.07 -11.04 24.20
C GLN A 426 15.78 -9.63 23.67
N GLY A 427 16.83 -8.82 23.43
CA GLY A 427 16.67 -7.41 23.09
C GLY A 427 16.44 -6.50 24.29
N VAL A 428 16.18 -5.24 24.01
CA VAL A 428 15.84 -4.18 24.97
C VAL A 428 14.43 -3.67 24.68
N THR A 429 13.79 -3.04 25.65
CA THR A 429 12.47 -2.43 25.43
C THR A 429 12.63 -1.23 24.51
N LEU A 430 11.99 -1.27 23.37
CA LEU A 430 11.87 -0.18 22.41
C LEU A 430 10.54 0.56 22.58
N PHE A 431 9.47 -0.20 22.79
CA PHE A 431 8.15 0.31 22.99
C PHE A 431 7.47 -0.38 24.17
N ARG A 432 6.92 0.39 25.10
CA ARG A 432 6.15 -0.18 26.21
C ARG A 432 4.70 -0.37 25.77
N THR A 433 4.36 -1.60 25.47
CA THR A 433 2.98 -1.99 25.15
C THR A 433 2.17 -2.13 26.45
N ALA A 434 0.87 -1.91 26.40
CA ALA A 434 -0.05 -2.20 27.49
C ALA A 434 -0.31 -3.72 27.57
N GLN A 435 -1.06 -4.17 28.57
CA GLN A 435 -1.50 -5.55 28.64
C GLN A 435 -2.42 -5.85 27.45
N ASP A 436 -2.20 -6.94 26.74
CA ASP A 436 -2.91 -7.35 25.52
C ASP A 436 -2.68 -6.40 24.31
N GLU A 437 -1.66 -5.55 24.35
CA GLU A 437 -1.25 -4.70 23.25
C GLU A 437 0.05 -5.22 22.63
N GLU A 438 0.04 -5.41 21.30
CA GLU A 438 1.14 -5.99 20.54
C GLU A 438 1.56 -5.05 19.42
N VAL A 439 2.85 -5.04 19.09
CA VAL A 439 3.38 -4.35 17.90
C VAL A 439 3.02 -5.17 16.69
N VAL A 440 2.22 -4.60 15.81
CA VAL A 440 1.71 -5.26 14.58
C VAL A 440 2.40 -4.82 13.31
N ALA A 441 3.06 -3.66 13.33
CA ALA A 441 3.80 -3.16 12.19
C ALA A 441 5.06 -2.43 12.63
N VAL A 442 6.15 -2.67 11.91
CA VAL A 442 7.43 -1.98 12.07
C VAL A 442 7.96 -1.63 10.70
N GLU A 443 8.16 -0.35 10.45
CA GLU A 443 8.63 0.15 9.16
C GLU A 443 9.91 0.95 9.33
N ARG A 444 10.81 0.77 8.37
CA ARG A 444 12.04 1.55 8.23
C ARG A 444 11.73 2.85 7.51
N LEU A 445 12.09 3.95 8.11
CA LEU A 445 12.10 5.26 7.50
C LEU A 445 13.53 5.59 7.10
N SER A 446 13.83 5.49 5.80
CA SER A 446 15.15 5.85 5.28
C SER A 446 15.34 7.36 5.37
N ASN A 447 16.49 7.78 5.84
CA ASN A 447 16.85 9.20 5.87
C ASN A 447 17.20 9.68 4.46
N LEU A 448 16.27 10.35 3.78
CA LEU A 448 16.44 10.90 2.44
C LEU A 448 17.06 12.31 2.42
N GLY A 449 17.82 12.68 3.40
CA GLY A 449 18.48 13.97 3.39
C GLY A 449 19.15 14.35 4.70
N GLY A 450 20.44 14.17 4.77
CA GLY A 450 21.40 14.95 5.52
C GLY A 450 21.02 15.33 6.95
N ASP A 451 21.12 14.39 7.86
CA ASP A 451 21.46 14.72 9.24
C ASP A 451 22.97 14.58 9.38
N ASP A 452 23.65 15.67 9.09
CA ASP A 452 24.93 15.91 9.75
C ASP A 452 24.62 16.18 11.22
N GLU A 453 25.27 15.44 12.07
CA GLU A 453 25.27 15.45 13.52
C GLU A 453 25.00 16.84 14.12
N ILE A 454 23.96 16.92 14.94
CA ILE A 454 23.82 18.02 15.88
C ILE A 454 24.79 17.68 17.02
N GLU A 455 26.03 18.14 16.91
CA GLU A 455 26.86 18.34 18.09
C GLU A 455 26.10 19.29 19.02
N GLY A 456 25.77 18.80 20.20
CA GLY A 456 25.04 19.51 21.21
C GLY A 456 25.84 20.73 21.69
N GLU A 457 25.32 21.91 21.44
CA GLU A 457 25.52 23.01 22.35
C GLU A 457 24.43 22.93 23.44
N GLU A 458 24.83 22.44 24.60
CA GLU A 458 24.15 22.70 25.86
C GLU A 458 24.16 24.21 26.10
N GLY A 459 23.13 24.87 25.61
CA GLY A 459 22.80 26.24 26.00
C GLY A 459 21.82 26.21 27.16
N LEU A 460 22.35 26.33 28.36
CA LEU A 460 21.61 26.71 29.54
C LEU A 460 20.68 27.88 29.28
N ILE A 461 19.39 27.63 29.30
CA ILE A 461 18.40 28.69 29.55
C ILE A 461 17.81 28.37 30.93
N GLU A 462 18.48 28.91 31.95
CA GLU A 462 17.86 29.23 33.21
C GLU A 462 16.89 30.40 33.00
N GLY A 463 15.69 30.24 33.52
CA GLY A 463 14.91 31.37 33.94
C GLY A 463 13.53 31.49 33.30
N VAL A 464 12.63 31.36 34.23
CA VAL A 464 11.31 31.94 34.45
C VAL A 464 10.15 30.98 34.24
N VAL A 465 9.90 30.30 35.38
CA VAL A 465 8.57 29.79 35.76
C VAL A 465 7.85 30.95 36.42
N ASP A 466 6.91 31.57 35.77
CA ASP A 466 5.89 32.36 36.48
C ASP A 466 4.57 31.61 36.40
N ALA A 467 4.24 31.06 37.54
CA ALA A 467 2.93 30.49 37.85
C ALA A 467 1.90 31.64 37.88
N VAL A 468 0.92 31.60 37.00
CA VAL A 468 -0.29 32.42 37.17
C VAL A 468 -1.34 31.57 37.86
N GLU A 469 -1.51 31.82 39.17
CA GLU A 469 -2.67 31.44 39.96
C GLU A 469 -3.93 32.12 39.33
N ILE A 470 -4.90 31.32 38.98
CA ILE A 470 -6.25 31.81 38.69
C ILE A 470 -7.00 31.77 40.00
N THR A 471 -7.19 32.96 40.60
CA THR A 471 -8.14 33.19 41.68
C THR A 471 -9.51 33.46 41.07
N ASP A 472 -10.52 32.69 41.53
CA ASP A 472 -11.94 33.04 41.51
C ASP A 472 -12.16 34.41 42.17
N ASP A 473 -12.85 35.30 41.50
CA ASP A 473 -13.92 36.12 42.10
C ASP A 473 -14.54 37.13 41.12
N ALA A 474 -15.86 37.27 41.28
CA ALA A 474 -16.69 38.42 40.99
C ALA A 474 -17.41 38.53 39.64
N VAL A 475 -18.71 38.15 39.72
CA VAL A 475 -19.85 38.67 38.97
C VAL A 475 -20.01 40.19 39.28
N PRO A 476 -20.42 41.02 38.33
CA PRO A 476 -21.70 41.75 38.55
C PRO A 476 -22.69 41.76 37.37
N THR A 477 -23.91 41.59 37.78
CA THR A 477 -25.21 41.84 37.17
C THR A 477 -25.39 43.26 36.63
N SER A 478 -26.13 43.39 35.50
CA SER A 478 -27.26 44.28 35.21
C SER A 478 -27.57 44.20 33.70
N ALA A 479 -28.72 43.75 33.29
CA ALA A 479 -30.09 44.29 33.30
C ALA A 479 -30.43 45.03 32.01
N GLU A 480 -31.58 44.60 31.45
CA GLU A 480 -32.56 45.33 30.59
C GLU A 480 -32.22 45.38 29.10
N ASP A 481 -33.05 45.10 28.13
CA ASP A 481 -34.56 45.17 28.07
C ASP A 481 -35.08 44.44 26.83
N ALA A 482 -36.25 43.84 27.00
CA ALA A 482 -37.45 43.76 26.19
C ALA A 482 -37.43 43.27 24.72
N GLY A 483 -38.30 42.32 24.48
CA GLY A 483 -39.21 42.37 23.35
C GLY A 483 -39.48 41.05 22.64
N ASP A 484 -40.47 40.41 23.08
CA ASP A 484 -41.71 39.95 22.43
C ASP A 484 -41.69 38.59 21.70
N ALA A 485 -42.48 37.70 22.27
CA ALA A 485 -43.04 36.49 21.68
C ALA A 485 -44.24 36.84 20.76
N PRO A 486 -44.76 35.91 19.94
CA PRO A 486 -45.70 34.96 20.49
C PRO A 486 -45.68 33.52 19.92
N GLU A 487 -46.29 32.70 20.75
CA GLU A 487 -46.80 31.33 20.67
C GLU A 487 -47.54 30.97 19.37
N SER A 488 -47.53 29.71 19.02
CA SER A 488 -48.72 28.88 19.01
C SER A 488 -48.41 27.43 18.57
N ASP A 489 -48.81 26.53 19.45
CA ASP A 489 -49.65 25.32 19.28
C ASP A 489 -49.20 24.31 18.20
N GLY A 490 -48.98 23.12 18.49
CA GLY A 490 -49.73 22.15 19.29
C GLY A 490 -50.20 21.03 18.38
N VAL A 491 -50.20 19.83 18.90
CA VAL A 491 -50.99 18.65 18.52
C VAL A 491 -50.29 17.48 17.86
N ASP A 492 -50.01 16.51 18.71
CA ASP A 492 -50.28 15.05 18.72
C ASP A 492 -50.73 14.38 17.43
N SER A 493 -50.18 13.22 17.20
CA SER A 493 -50.69 11.86 17.37
C SER A 493 -50.22 10.86 16.31
N ASP A 494 -49.76 9.75 16.84
CA ASP A 494 -49.98 8.34 16.44
C ASP A 494 -50.18 7.98 14.94
N ASP A 495 -49.27 7.20 14.37
CA ASP A 495 -49.36 5.72 14.10
C ASP A 495 -48.01 5.16 13.62
#